data_d502d58ddeb3980f6d9bc6981855cd73
#
_entry.id   d502d58ddeb3980f6d9bc6981855cd73
#
_cell.length_a   1.000
_cell.length_b   1.000
_cell.length_c   1.000
_cell.angle_alpha   90.00
_cell.angle_beta   90.00
_cell.angle_gamma   90.00
#
_symmetry.space_group_name_H-M   'P 1'
#
loop_
_entity.id
_entity.type
_entity.pdbx_description
1 polymer ?
#
loop_
_entity_poly.entity_id
_entity_poly.type
_entity_poly.pdbx_seq_one_letter_code
_entity_poly.pdbx_strand_id
1 'polypeptide(L)'
;MKTTDKVLIGIVIGIVLLIVVALIVTLAQPEPAYQTEDTPEGVTYNYLLALQREEYERAYGYLSPTIKGYPASAEKFIEHIHVYSWNFRLDTDTTLSVESVKISGSNATVTVRESRFRGGDLFDSSQSTMVFDTELHLEDSEWKIIYSHYYFASCWVREKGCK
;
A
#
# COMPACT_ATOMS: atom_id res chain seq x y z
N MET A 1 21.10 36.72 36.02
CA MET A 1 20.01 35.95 35.44
C MET A 1 18.99 35.63 36.51
N LYS A 2 17.76 36.13 36.37
CA LYS A 2 16.68 35.86 37.33
C LYS A 2 16.29 34.39 37.25
N THR A 3 15.79 33.82 38.34
CA THR A 3 15.37 32.41 38.42
C THR A 3 14.40 32.03 37.28
N THR A 4 13.55 32.95 36.87
CA THR A 4 12.59 32.83 35.77
C THR A 4 13.29 32.58 34.42
N ASP A 5 14.45 33.23 34.17
CA ASP A 5 15.19 33.05 32.90
C ASP A 5 15.77 31.66 32.80
N LYS A 6 16.21 31.08 33.93
CA LYS A 6 16.77 29.69 33.98
C LYS A 6 15.67 28.67 33.72
N VAL A 7 14.47 28.86 34.24
CA VAL A 7 13.32 27.98 34.02
C VAL A 7 12.91 28.06 32.55
N LEU A 8 12.82 29.25 31.98
CA LEU A 8 12.47 29.42 30.55
C LEU A 8 13.47 28.78 29.61
N ILE A 9 14.77 28.93 29.88
CA ILE A 9 15.84 28.26 29.12
C ILE A 9 15.70 26.75 29.26
N GLY A 10 15.41 26.22 30.44
CA GLY A 10 15.21 24.78 30.64
C GLY A 10 14.04 24.23 29.84
N ILE A 11 12.92 24.96 29.77
CA ILE A 11 11.76 24.57 28.96
C ILE A 11 12.12 24.56 27.47
N VAL A 12 12.78 25.59 26.96
CA VAL A 12 13.19 25.68 25.55
C VAL A 12 14.12 24.53 25.17
N ILE A 13 15.12 24.23 26.01
CA ILE A 13 16.01 23.09 25.79
C ILE A 13 15.24 21.78 25.77
N GLY A 14 14.29 21.59 26.70
CA GLY A 14 13.43 20.40 26.75
C GLY A 14 12.61 20.22 25.48
N ILE A 15 12.00 21.29 24.95
CA ILE A 15 11.25 21.26 23.70
C ILE A 15 12.15 20.93 22.51
N VAL A 16 13.35 21.54 22.42
CA VAL A 16 14.31 21.25 21.34
C VAL A 16 14.74 19.79 21.37
N LEU A 17 15.03 19.25 22.55
CA LEU A 17 15.40 17.82 22.69
C LEU A 17 14.26 16.91 22.26
N LEU A 18 13.02 17.19 22.61
CA LEU A 18 11.85 16.42 22.17
C LEU A 18 11.70 16.43 20.64
N ILE A 19 11.87 17.60 20.00
CA ILE A 19 11.82 17.72 18.54
C ILE A 19 12.94 16.88 17.90
N VAL A 20 14.15 16.96 18.39
CA VAL A 20 15.29 16.19 17.88
C VAL A 20 15.04 14.69 18.02
N VAL A 21 14.57 14.23 19.18
CA VAL A 21 14.25 12.81 19.40
C VAL A 21 13.13 12.37 18.46
N ALA A 22 12.06 13.16 18.30
CA ALA A 22 10.98 12.85 17.38
C ALA A 22 11.48 12.72 15.93
N LEU A 23 12.33 13.64 15.48
CA LEU A 23 12.95 13.57 14.15
C LEU A 23 13.82 12.32 13.98
N ILE A 24 14.65 11.99 14.98
CA ILE A 24 15.49 10.77 14.92
C ILE A 24 14.62 9.53 14.82
N VAL A 25 13.56 9.41 15.62
CA VAL A 25 12.64 8.26 15.59
C VAL A 25 11.95 8.16 14.22
N THR A 26 11.48 9.29 13.66
CA THR A 26 10.83 9.30 12.35
C THR A 26 11.78 8.90 11.22
N LEU A 27 13.03 9.40 11.24
CA LEU A 27 14.03 9.10 10.22
C LEU A 27 14.66 7.71 10.38
N ALA A 28 14.58 7.12 11.57
CA ALA A 28 15.12 5.78 11.85
C ALA A 28 14.11 4.65 11.58
N GLN A 29 12.88 4.97 11.16
CA GLN A 29 11.92 3.92 10.78
C GLN A 29 12.41 3.21 9.51
N PRO A 30 12.55 1.86 9.54
CA PRO A 30 12.96 1.13 8.36
C PRO A 30 11.89 1.28 7.27
N GLU A 31 12.33 1.53 6.05
CA GLU A 31 11.43 1.53 4.92
C GLU A 31 10.76 0.15 4.76
N PRO A 32 9.47 0.09 4.37
CA PRO A 32 8.81 -1.17 4.10
C PRO A 32 9.63 -2.00 3.10
N ALA A 33 10.00 -3.23 3.45
CA ALA A 33 10.76 -4.11 2.58
C ALA A 33 9.85 -5.13 1.89
N TYR A 34 10.22 -5.57 0.69
CA TYR A 34 9.53 -6.67 0.01
C TYR A 34 9.61 -7.96 0.82
N GLN A 35 8.50 -8.69 0.86
CA GLN A 35 8.37 -9.98 1.51
C GLN A 35 8.70 -11.13 0.55
N THR A 36 8.73 -12.36 1.06
CA THR A 36 8.90 -13.56 0.21
C THR A 36 7.73 -13.70 -0.77
N GLU A 37 8.01 -14.15 -2.00
CA GLU A 37 7.02 -14.26 -3.08
C GLU A 37 6.42 -15.68 -3.19
N ASP A 38 6.75 -16.56 -2.26
CA ASP A 38 6.27 -17.94 -2.16
C ASP A 38 4.93 -18.08 -1.44
N THR A 39 4.41 -16.98 -0.87
CA THR A 39 3.14 -16.95 -0.15
C THR A 39 2.16 -15.93 -0.75
N PRO A 40 0.84 -16.20 -0.70
CA PRO A 40 -0.16 -15.27 -1.26
C PRO A 40 -0.18 -13.91 -0.52
N GLU A 41 0.09 -13.89 0.80
CA GLU A 41 0.24 -12.64 1.56
C GLU A 41 1.44 -11.83 1.10
N GLY A 42 2.59 -12.49 0.89
CA GLY A 42 3.80 -11.82 0.43
C GLY A 42 3.62 -11.22 -0.96
N VAL A 43 3.01 -11.97 -1.90
CA VAL A 43 2.69 -11.46 -3.24
C VAL A 43 1.73 -10.28 -3.19
N THR A 44 0.66 -10.38 -2.40
CA THR A 44 -0.30 -9.28 -2.24
C THR A 44 0.36 -8.04 -1.65
N TYR A 45 1.14 -8.21 -0.58
CA TYR A 45 1.87 -7.11 0.05
C TYR A 45 2.85 -6.45 -0.93
N ASN A 46 3.62 -7.27 -1.66
CA ASN A 46 4.61 -6.79 -2.62
C ASN A 46 3.97 -6.05 -3.80
N TYR A 47 2.84 -6.53 -4.30
CA TYR A 47 2.06 -5.84 -5.32
C TYR A 47 1.66 -4.43 -4.87
N LEU A 48 1.08 -4.32 -3.68
CA LEU A 48 0.63 -3.05 -3.12
C LEU A 48 1.79 -2.11 -2.83
N LEU A 49 2.90 -2.64 -2.29
CA LEU A 49 4.11 -1.87 -2.05
C LEU A 49 4.74 -1.36 -3.36
N ALA A 50 4.76 -2.19 -4.40
CA ALA A 50 5.26 -1.81 -5.72
C ALA A 50 4.41 -0.68 -6.34
N LEU A 51 3.08 -0.73 -6.18
CA LEU A 51 2.20 0.36 -6.59
C LEU A 51 2.47 1.66 -5.82
N GLN A 52 2.65 1.59 -4.50
CA GLN A 52 2.96 2.76 -3.68
C GLN A 52 4.31 3.40 -4.02
N ARG A 53 5.27 2.59 -4.49
CA ARG A 53 6.60 3.02 -4.91
C ARG A 53 6.68 3.42 -6.39
N GLU A 54 5.56 3.34 -7.11
CA GLU A 54 5.51 3.56 -8.55
C GLU A 54 6.42 2.59 -9.35
N GLU A 55 6.77 1.43 -8.74
CA GLU A 55 7.49 0.35 -9.38
C GLU A 55 6.53 -0.51 -10.23
N TYR A 56 5.92 0.12 -11.24
CA TYR A 56 4.79 -0.45 -11.97
C TYR A 56 5.12 -1.72 -12.76
N GLU A 57 6.33 -1.84 -13.30
CA GLU A 57 6.77 -3.07 -13.97
C GLU A 57 6.76 -4.25 -13.00
N ARG A 58 7.22 -4.01 -11.76
CA ARG A 58 7.19 -5.02 -10.72
C ARG A 58 5.76 -5.38 -10.33
N ALA A 59 4.91 -4.38 -10.11
CA ALA A 59 3.50 -4.59 -9.81
C ALA A 59 2.80 -5.41 -10.91
N TYR A 60 3.07 -5.09 -12.18
CA TYR A 60 2.55 -5.82 -13.33
C TYR A 60 2.91 -7.32 -13.30
N GLY A 61 4.13 -7.67 -12.88
CA GLY A 61 4.60 -9.04 -12.77
C GLY A 61 3.85 -9.92 -11.76
N TYR A 62 3.15 -9.31 -10.79
CA TYR A 62 2.34 -10.06 -9.82
C TYR A 62 0.94 -10.41 -10.31
N LEU A 63 0.47 -9.80 -11.40
CA LEU A 63 -0.83 -10.11 -11.98
C LEU A 63 -0.79 -11.40 -12.79
N SER A 64 -1.87 -12.17 -12.76
CA SER A 64 -2.05 -13.34 -13.60
C SER A 64 -2.27 -12.95 -15.06
N PRO A 65 -1.54 -13.52 -16.02
CA PRO A 65 -1.82 -13.36 -17.43
C PRO A 65 -3.14 -14.01 -17.88
N THR A 66 -3.77 -14.81 -17.03
CA THR A 66 -5.08 -15.45 -17.31
C THR A 66 -6.27 -14.51 -17.08
N ILE A 67 -6.05 -13.32 -16.54
CA ILE A 67 -7.06 -12.29 -16.41
C ILE A 67 -7.57 -11.91 -17.80
N LYS A 68 -8.90 -11.92 -18.03
CA LYS A 68 -9.52 -11.72 -19.35
C LYS A 68 -9.07 -10.45 -20.07
N GLY A 69 -8.98 -9.34 -19.36
CA GLY A 69 -8.53 -8.04 -19.86
C GLY A 69 -7.13 -7.70 -19.38
N TYR A 70 -6.26 -8.71 -19.23
CA TYR A 70 -4.87 -8.51 -18.83
C TYR A 70 -4.19 -7.47 -19.72
N PRO A 71 -3.49 -6.47 -19.15
CA PRO A 71 -2.78 -5.48 -19.93
C PRO A 71 -1.72 -6.15 -20.82
N ALA A 72 -1.70 -5.80 -22.11
CA ALA A 72 -0.81 -6.45 -23.08
C ALA A 72 0.70 -6.19 -22.82
N SER A 73 1.02 -5.18 -22.00
CA SER A 73 2.38 -4.85 -21.58
C SER A 73 2.37 -4.00 -20.31
N ALA A 74 3.55 -3.82 -19.70
CA ALA A 74 3.72 -2.95 -18.53
C ALA A 74 3.32 -1.49 -18.84
N GLU A 75 3.58 -0.99 -20.05
CA GLU A 75 3.17 0.35 -20.46
C GLU A 75 1.64 0.48 -20.50
N LYS A 76 0.93 -0.55 -20.96
CA LYS A 76 -0.54 -0.58 -20.93
C LYS A 76 -1.08 -0.68 -19.51
N PHE A 77 -0.40 -1.40 -18.64
CA PHE A 77 -0.72 -1.43 -17.22
C PHE A 77 -0.61 -0.03 -16.60
N ILE A 78 0.49 0.68 -16.86
CA ILE A 78 0.70 2.06 -16.39
C ILE A 78 -0.38 3.00 -16.92
N GLU A 79 -0.72 2.91 -18.21
CA GLU A 79 -1.80 3.69 -18.81
C GLU A 79 -3.13 3.44 -18.08
N HIS A 80 -3.45 2.17 -17.79
CA HIS A 80 -4.67 1.83 -17.06
C HIS A 80 -4.67 2.37 -15.62
N ILE A 81 -3.53 2.36 -14.92
CA ILE A 81 -3.40 2.97 -13.60
C ILE A 81 -3.75 4.46 -13.66
N HIS A 82 -3.21 5.20 -14.62
CA HIS A 82 -3.48 6.64 -14.75
C HIS A 82 -4.93 6.94 -15.13
N VAL A 83 -5.51 6.17 -16.07
CA VAL A 83 -6.91 6.33 -16.49
C VAL A 83 -7.89 5.99 -15.36
N TYR A 84 -7.58 4.97 -14.56
CA TYR A 84 -8.40 4.50 -13.45
C TYR A 84 -7.80 4.85 -12.07
N SER A 85 -7.09 5.97 -11.97
CA SER A 85 -6.33 6.41 -10.79
C SER A 85 -7.15 6.37 -9.49
N TRP A 86 -8.45 6.68 -9.56
CA TRP A 86 -9.33 6.62 -8.40
C TRP A 86 -9.48 5.20 -7.81
N ASN A 87 -9.34 4.13 -8.62
CA ASN A 87 -9.34 2.74 -8.16
C ASN A 87 -8.03 2.37 -7.48
N PHE A 88 -6.93 2.96 -7.93
CA PHE A 88 -5.60 2.68 -7.42
C PHE A 88 -5.23 3.56 -6.22
N ARG A 89 -5.96 4.66 -6.00
CA ARG A 89 -5.83 5.51 -4.81
C ARG A 89 -4.39 5.96 -4.51
N LEU A 90 -3.61 6.23 -5.55
CA LEU A 90 -2.19 6.57 -5.44
C LEU A 90 -1.92 7.92 -4.76
N ASP A 91 -2.92 8.81 -4.72
CA ASP A 91 -2.77 10.20 -4.27
C ASP A 91 -2.93 10.39 -2.74
N THR A 92 -2.98 9.30 -1.97
CA THR A 92 -3.29 9.38 -0.54
C THR A 92 -2.26 8.68 0.32
N ASP A 93 -1.87 9.32 1.44
CA ASP A 93 -1.08 8.71 2.49
C ASP A 93 -1.86 7.55 3.12
N THR A 94 -1.60 6.35 2.63
CA THR A 94 -2.25 5.13 3.08
C THR A 94 -1.25 4.14 3.66
N THR A 95 -1.62 3.52 4.77
CA THR A 95 -0.93 2.35 5.30
C THR A 95 -1.70 1.10 4.92
N LEU A 96 -1.03 0.15 4.28
CA LEU A 96 -1.58 -1.14 3.87
C LEU A 96 -1.00 -2.26 4.73
N SER A 97 -1.86 -3.14 5.22
CA SER A 97 -1.46 -4.31 6.00
C SER A 97 -2.32 -5.52 5.64
N VAL A 98 -1.70 -6.69 5.56
CA VAL A 98 -2.42 -7.96 5.43
C VAL A 98 -3.02 -8.35 6.78
N GLU A 99 -4.33 -8.62 6.82
CA GLU A 99 -5.03 -9.05 8.04
C GLU A 99 -5.17 -10.55 8.15
N SER A 100 -5.52 -11.19 7.05
CA SER A 100 -5.76 -12.64 7.04
C SER A 100 -5.56 -13.22 5.65
N VAL A 101 -5.26 -14.51 5.62
CA VAL A 101 -5.09 -15.30 4.41
C VAL A 101 -5.91 -16.56 4.53
N LYS A 102 -6.65 -16.91 3.49
CA LYS A 102 -7.40 -18.16 3.37
C LYS A 102 -6.98 -18.86 2.08
N ILE A 103 -6.36 -20.04 2.23
CA ILE A 103 -5.90 -20.85 1.10
C ILE A 103 -6.85 -22.05 0.94
N SER A 104 -7.24 -22.35 -0.29
CA SER A 104 -8.07 -23.49 -0.67
C SER A 104 -7.55 -24.09 -1.98
N GLY A 105 -6.72 -25.13 -1.88
CA GLY A 105 -6.04 -25.73 -3.02
C GLY A 105 -5.12 -24.74 -3.72
N SER A 106 -5.34 -24.47 -5.00
CA SER A 106 -4.58 -23.50 -5.80
C SER A 106 -5.16 -22.08 -5.74
N ASN A 107 -6.17 -21.81 -4.91
CA ASN A 107 -6.75 -20.48 -4.77
C ASN A 107 -6.44 -19.91 -3.38
N ALA A 108 -6.24 -18.63 -3.31
CA ALA A 108 -6.09 -17.90 -2.04
C ALA A 108 -6.91 -16.61 -2.06
N THR A 109 -7.41 -16.24 -0.89
CA THR A 109 -8.00 -14.92 -0.63
C THR A 109 -7.21 -14.26 0.48
N VAL A 110 -6.70 -13.09 0.20
CA VAL A 110 -5.93 -12.25 1.14
C VAL A 110 -6.77 -11.03 1.49
N THR A 111 -7.09 -10.90 2.77
CA THR A 111 -7.81 -9.72 3.30
C THR A 111 -6.79 -8.66 3.67
N VAL A 112 -6.96 -7.47 3.09
CA VAL A 112 -6.08 -6.31 3.28
C VAL A 112 -6.83 -5.22 4.02
N ARG A 113 -6.17 -4.60 5.00
CA ARG A 113 -6.62 -3.39 5.67
C ARG A 113 -5.88 -2.18 5.10
N GLU A 114 -6.64 -1.21 4.64
CA GLU A 114 -6.17 0.11 4.28
C GLU A 114 -6.55 1.11 5.39
N SER A 115 -5.57 1.82 5.91
CA SER A 115 -5.77 2.91 6.87
C SER A 115 -5.29 4.21 6.25
N ARG A 116 -6.18 5.22 6.22
CA ARG A 116 -5.89 6.56 5.69
C ARG A 116 -5.94 7.57 6.80
N PHE A 117 -4.92 8.38 6.86
CA PHE A 117 -4.91 9.54 7.70
C PHE A 117 -5.32 10.76 6.85
N ARG A 118 -6.49 11.31 7.12
CA ARG A 118 -6.85 12.62 6.60
C ARG A 118 -6.27 13.64 7.57
N GLY A 119 -5.19 14.31 7.14
CA GLY A 119 -4.65 15.44 7.87
C GLY A 119 -5.72 16.52 7.96
N GLY A 120 -6.28 16.67 9.14
CA GLY A 120 -7.07 17.82 9.55
C GLY A 120 -6.18 18.74 10.39
N ASP A 121 -6.76 19.80 10.95
CA ASP A 121 -6.10 20.67 11.92
C ASP A 121 -5.55 19.88 13.11
N LEU A 122 -4.62 20.48 13.86
CA LEU A 122 -3.89 19.88 14.99
C LEU A 122 -4.76 19.09 16.01
N PHE A 123 -6.08 19.20 15.93
CA PHE A 123 -7.05 18.56 16.82
C PHE A 123 -8.09 17.69 16.12
N ASP A 124 -8.05 17.58 14.77
CA ASP A 124 -8.99 16.78 13.98
C ASP A 124 -8.24 15.83 13.04
N SER A 125 -7.73 14.73 13.61
CA SER A 125 -7.16 13.63 12.85
C SER A 125 -8.23 12.57 12.63
N SER A 126 -8.93 12.60 11.49
CA SER A 126 -9.84 11.53 11.13
C SER A 126 -9.07 10.40 10.45
N GLN A 127 -9.07 9.22 11.07
CA GLN A 127 -8.59 7.99 10.47
C GLN A 127 -9.76 7.26 9.83
N SER A 128 -9.67 6.97 8.54
CA SER A 128 -10.61 6.11 7.83
C SER A 128 -9.95 4.76 7.58
N THR A 129 -10.62 3.69 7.97
CA THR A 129 -10.14 2.32 7.74
C THR A 129 -11.10 1.59 6.81
N MET A 130 -10.54 0.87 5.83
CA MET A 130 -11.29 0.03 4.92
C MET A 130 -10.61 -1.33 4.81
N VAL A 131 -11.43 -2.37 4.65
CA VAL A 131 -10.97 -3.75 4.46
C VAL A 131 -11.46 -4.23 3.10
N PHE A 132 -10.59 -4.91 2.36
CA PHE A 132 -10.93 -5.49 1.06
C PHE A 132 -10.17 -6.80 0.81
N ASP A 133 -10.70 -7.59 -0.12
CA ASP A 133 -10.11 -8.87 -0.49
C ASP A 133 -9.39 -8.80 -1.83
N THR A 134 -8.26 -9.52 -1.89
CA THR A 134 -7.50 -9.80 -3.10
C THR A 134 -7.48 -11.31 -3.31
N GLU A 135 -7.85 -11.75 -4.51
CA GLU A 135 -7.90 -13.15 -4.89
C GLU A 135 -6.67 -13.53 -5.73
N LEU A 136 -6.05 -14.65 -5.39
CA LEU A 136 -4.87 -15.17 -6.06
C LEU A 136 -5.09 -16.61 -6.53
N HIS A 137 -4.36 -16.97 -7.57
CA HIS A 137 -4.26 -18.33 -8.06
C HIS A 137 -2.79 -18.77 -8.12
N LEU A 138 -2.53 -20.04 -7.81
CA LEU A 138 -1.22 -20.65 -7.92
C LEU A 138 -1.00 -21.14 -9.36
N GLU A 139 -0.11 -20.50 -10.09
CA GLU A 139 0.24 -20.78 -11.50
C GLU A 139 1.72 -21.13 -11.56
N ASP A 140 2.08 -22.28 -12.12
CA ASP A 140 3.47 -22.73 -12.27
C ASP A 140 4.33 -22.60 -11.00
N SER A 141 3.71 -22.86 -9.84
CA SER A 141 4.30 -22.71 -8.49
C SER A 141 4.50 -21.27 -8.01
N GLU A 142 3.93 -20.28 -8.69
CA GLU A 142 3.92 -18.88 -8.30
C GLU A 142 2.50 -18.41 -8.00
N TRP A 143 2.32 -17.65 -6.92
CA TRP A 143 1.05 -17.01 -6.66
C TRP A 143 0.89 -15.78 -7.55
N LYS A 144 -0.24 -15.70 -8.27
CA LYS A 144 -0.60 -14.57 -9.15
C LYS A 144 -1.95 -13.99 -8.75
N ILE A 145 -2.06 -12.67 -8.76
CA ILE A 145 -3.31 -11.95 -8.48
C ILE A 145 -4.23 -12.07 -9.67
N ILE A 146 -5.45 -12.55 -9.44
CA ILE A 146 -6.50 -12.68 -10.47
C ILE A 146 -7.60 -11.63 -10.31
N TYR A 147 -7.79 -11.10 -9.10
CA TYR A 147 -8.79 -10.07 -8.79
C TYR A 147 -8.46 -9.33 -7.51
N SER A 148 -8.85 -8.06 -7.43
CA SER A 148 -8.90 -7.31 -6.18
C SER A 148 -10.00 -6.25 -6.25
N HIS A 149 -10.63 -5.96 -5.11
CA HIS A 149 -11.68 -4.94 -5.03
C HIS A 149 -11.13 -3.52 -5.23
N TYR A 150 -9.89 -3.27 -4.80
CA TYR A 150 -9.16 -2.01 -4.95
C TYR A 150 -7.76 -2.27 -5.48
N TYR A 151 -7.09 -1.25 -5.92
CA TYR A 151 -5.78 -1.36 -6.55
C TYR A 151 -5.78 -2.30 -7.78
N PHE A 152 -6.91 -2.29 -8.49
CA PHE A 152 -7.16 -3.17 -9.63
C PHE A 152 -8.16 -2.49 -10.58
N ALA A 153 -7.93 -2.54 -11.87
CA ALA A 153 -8.86 -1.95 -12.82
C ALA A 153 -10.04 -2.90 -13.10
N SER A 154 -11.24 -2.46 -12.81
CA SER A 154 -12.46 -3.27 -12.99
C SER A 154 -12.70 -3.73 -14.45
N CYS A 155 -12.06 -3.08 -15.43
CA CYS A 155 -12.12 -3.49 -16.82
C CYS A 155 -11.30 -4.75 -17.12
N TRP A 156 -10.32 -5.10 -16.30
CA TRP A 156 -9.52 -6.30 -16.52
C TRP A 156 -10.32 -7.61 -16.40
N VAL A 157 -11.38 -7.63 -15.58
CA VAL A 157 -12.25 -8.83 -15.46
C VAL A 157 -13.35 -8.88 -16.52
N ARG A 158 -13.47 -7.87 -17.39
CA ARG A 158 -14.49 -7.81 -18.43
C ARG A 158 -13.97 -8.42 -19.74
N GLU A 159 -14.85 -9.09 -20.50
CA GLU A 159 -14.49 -9.71 -21.79
C GLU A 159 -13.93 -8.72 -22.81
N LYS A 160 -14.36 -7.45 -22.75
CA LYS A 160 -13.91 -6.39 -23.68
C LYS A 160 -12.62 -5.70 -23.22
N GLY A 161 -12.09 -6.06 -22.05
CA GLY A 161 -10.94 -5.39 -21.46
C GLY A 161 -11.16 -3.90 -21.19
N CYS A 162 -10.07 -3.17 -21.04
CA CYS A 162 -10.06 -1.71 -20.98
C CYS A 162 -10.05 -1.14 -22.42
N LYS A 163 -10.84 -0.11 -22.64
CA LYS A 163 -10.91 0.62 -23.91
C LYS A 163 -10.09 1.90 -23.79
#